data_930b9db99b71d3c7b82babcd3c065a8c
#
_entry.id   930b9db99b71d3c7b82babcd3c065a8c
#
_cell.length_a   1.000
_cell.length_b   1.000
_cell.length_c   1.000
_cell.angle_alpha   90.00
_cell.angle_beta   90.00
_cell.angle_gamma   90.00
#
_symmetry.space_group_name_H-M   'P 1'
#
loop_
_entity.id
_entity.type
_entity.pdbx_description
1 polymer ?
#
loop_
_entity_poly.entity_id
_entity_poly.type
_entity_poly.pdbx_seq_one_letter_code
_entity_poly.pdbx_strand_id
1 'polypeptide(L)'
;NEAIICTKQLVKQMMKKIQKVHVVILTDGEAHQPSYNVDRSKLHDGFGLDHKGTRSINSTCMLRNRKSGKTYGLTYSNCSLKLIECIKDDLPNVSFIAFRVVERGGMRYVWTQYGMETYPDYEVMKEQVKKGNLSLTLNSYDKFFMIPQSHLSVDSDQLEQVEEGASKGEVSKAFRKMFKNKKTNKFMLSEFAKAIA
;
A
#
# COMPACT_ATOMS: atom_id res chain seq x y z
N ASN A 1 -1.03 5.28 -7.86
CA ASN A 1 -1.10 4.25 -8.91
C ASN A 1 0.05 4.36 -9.90
N GLU A 2 0.44 5.57 -10.32
CA GLU A 2 1.56 5.79 -11.25
C GLU A 2 2.86 5.24 -10.68
N ALA A 3 3.12 5.45 -9.38
CA ALA A 3 4.29 4.89 -8.69
C ALA A 3 4.31 3.35 -8.78
N ILE A 4 3.17 2.67 -8.66
CA ILE A 4 3.07 1.21 -8.80
C ILE A 4 3.43 0.80 -10.24
N ILE A 5 2.97 1.54 -11.24
CA ILE A 5 3.30 1.27 -12.65
C ILE A 5 4.81 1.43 -12.89
N CYS A 6 5.41 2.50 -12.38
CA CYS A 6 6.86 2.76 -12.49
C CYS A 6 7.68 1.69 -11.75
N THR A 7 7.18 1.19 -10.61
CA THR A 7 7.83 0.13 -9.83
C THR A 7 8.11 -1.11 -10.68
N LYS A 8 7.19 -1.48 -11.59
CA LYS A 8 7.40 -2.64 -12.49
C LYS A 8 8.70 -2.53 -13.29
N GLN A 9 9.04 -1.35 -13.78
CA GLN A 9 10.26 -1.15 -14.57
C GLN A 9 11.51 -1.23 -13.70
N LEU A 10 11.47 -0.60 -12.52
CA LEU A 10 12.58 -0.63 -11.56
C LEU A 10 12.87 -2.06 -11.10
N VAL A 11 11.83 -2.79 -10.71
CA VAL A 11 11.95 -4.17 -10.25
C VAL A 11 12.51 -5.06 -11.36
N LYS A 12 12.08 -4.93 -12.60
CA LYS A 12 12.66 -5.66 -13.74
C LYS A 12 14.16 -5.41 -13.91
N GLN A 13 14.62 -4.19 -13.67
CA GLN A 13 16.05 -3.88 -13.71
C GLN A 13 16.80 -4.52 -12.55
N MET A 14 16.24 -4.46 -11.34
CA MET A 14 16.85 -5.07 -10.15
C MET A 14 16.95 -6.60 -10.27
N MET A 15 15.90 -7.24 -10.76
CA MET A 15 15.85 -8.70 -10.92
C MET A 15 16.86 -9.28 -11.92
N LYS A 16 17.51 -8.45 -12.73
CA LYS A 16 18.67 -8.89 -13.53
C LYS A 16 19.87 -9.27 -12.67
N LYS A 17 19.95 -8.77 -11.44
CA LYS A 17 21.08 -8.95 -10.51
C LYS A 17 20.69 -9.61 -9.19
N ILE A 18 19.41 -9.64 -8.87
CA ILE A 18 18.87 -10.06 -7.56
C ILE A 18 17.74 -11.07 -7.81
N GLN A 19 17.73 -12.16 -7.07
CA GLN A 19 16.76 -13.25 -7.26
C GLN A 19 15.38 -12.93 -6.67
N LYS A 20 15.32 -12.17 -5.59
CA LYS A 20 14.08 -11.82 -4.86
C LYS A 20 14.04 -10.33 -4.56
N VAL A 21 12.93 -9.69 -4.83
CA VAL A 21 12.72 -8.26 -4.57
C VAL A 21 11.49 -8.07 -3.71
N HIS A 22 11.62 -7.27 -2.66
CA HIS A 22 10.52 -6.86 -1.81
C HIS A 22 10.19 -5.38 -2.07
N VAL A 23 8.95 -5.11 -2.43
CA VAL A 23 8.42 -3.76 -2.60
C VAL A 23 7.60 -3.40 -1.38
N VAL A 24 8.04 -2.37 -0.66
CA VAL A 24 7.35 -1.88 0.53
C VAL A 24 6.60 -0.59 0.19
N ILE A 25 5.29 -0.58 0.42
CA ILE A 25 4.42 0.57 0.18
C ILE A 25 3.99 1.14 1.52
N LEU A 26 4.30 2.41 1.75
CA LEU A 26 3.84 3.18 2.90
C LEU A 26 2.79 4.18 2.43
N THR A 27 1.61 4.18 3.05
CA THR A 27 0.53 5.08 2.67
C THR A 27 -0.35 5.45 3.87
N ASP A 28 -0.86 6.65 3.86
CA ASP A 28 -1.85 7.18 4.79
C ASP A 28 -3.24 7.36 4.16
N GLY A 29 -3.37 7.07 2.87
CA GLY A 29 -4.59 7.30 2.13
C GLY A 29 -4.82 6.41 0.93
N GLU A 30 -5.86 6.77 0.17
CA GLU A 30 -6.23 6.12 -1.07
C GLU A 30 -5.38 6.63 -2.23
N ALA A 31 -5.01 5.73 -3.12
CA ALA A 31 -4.42 6.13 -4.40
C ALA A 31 -5.50 6.74 -5.30
N HIS A 32 -5.24 7.93 -5.83
CA HIS A 32 -6.10 8.52 -6.85
C HIS A 32 -6.18 7.62 -8.09
N GLN A 33 -7.32 7.69 -8.78
CA GLN A 33 -7.47 6.97 -10.04
C GLN A 33 -6.41 7.44 -11.03
N PRO A 34 -5.68 6.51 -11.67
CA PRO A 34 -4.81 6.89 -12.76
C PRO A 34 -5.67 7.34 -13.94
N SER A 35 -5.17 8.32 -14.65
CA SER A 35 -5.72 8.74 -15.94
C SER A 35 -4.85 8.21 -17.07
N TYR A 36 -5.44 8.03 -18.23
CA TYR A 36 -4.73 7.64 -19.43
C TYR A 36 -5.05 8.58 -20.60
N ASN A 37 -4.08 8.76 -21.46
CA ASN A 37 -4.27 9.57 -22.66
C ASN A 37 -5.08 8.80 -23.69
N VAL A 38 -6.13 9.43 -24.21
CA VAL A 38 -6.94 8.91 -25.30
C VAL A 38 -6.66 9.73 -26.54
N ASP A 39 -6.25 9.04 -27.59
CA ASP A 39 -6.21 9.62 -28.92
C ASP A 39 -7.63 9.60 -29.50
N ARG A 40 -8.33 10.73 -29.40
CA ARG A 40 -9.71 10.87 -29.86
C ARG A 40 -9.84 10.82 -31.37
N SER A 41 -8.77 11.02 -32.13
CA SER A 41 -8.80 10.90 -33.59
C SER A 41 -9.15 9.47 -34.06
N LYS A 42 -8.94 8.49 -33.17
CA LYS A 42 -9.27 7.07 -33.40
C LYS A 42 -10.64 6.63 -32.86
N LEU A 43 -11.34 7.50 -32.18
CA LEU A 43 -12.70 7.25 -31.72
C LEU A 43 -13.63 7.79 -32.82
N HIS A 44 -14.47 6.93 -33.39
CA HIS A 44 -15.49 7.26 -34.38
C HIS A 44 -16.66 8.11 -33.83
N ASP A 45 -16.36 9.06 -32.95
CA ASP A 45 -17.29 10.06 -32.46
C ASP A 45 -17.30 11.17 -33.51
N GLY A 46 -18.26 11.20 -34.41
CA GLY A 46 -18.43 12.08 -35.57
C GLY A 46 -18.20 13.60 -35.42
N PHE A 47 -17.41 14.01 -34.46
CA PHE A 47 -16.91 15.35 -34.24
C PHE A 47 -15.38 15.36 -34.45
N GLY A 48 -15.00 15.73 -35.67
CA GLY A 48 -13.61 15.78 -36.13
C GLY A 48 -12.74 16.85 -35.47
N LEU A 49 -12.56 16.78 -34.18
CA LEU A 49 -11.63 17.62 -33.44
C LEU A 49 -10.48 16.72 -32.88
N ASP A 50 -9.27 17.00 -33.33
CA ASP A 50 -8.02 16.43 -32.83
C ASP A 50 -7.78 16.81 -31.35
N HIS A 51 -8.56 16.26 -30.45
CA HIS A 51 -8.39 16.52 -29.03
C HIS A 51 -7.75 15.30 -28.34
N LYS A 52 -6.47 15.43 -28.02
CA LYS A 52 -5.84 14.60 -26.99
C LYS A 52 -6.60 14.86 -25.68
N GLY A 53 -7.27 13.87 -25.17
CA GLY A 53 -8.00 13.95 -23.91
C GLY A 53 -7.45 12.96 -22.90
N THR A 54 -7.57 13.28 -21.61
CA THR A 54 -7.33 12.32 -20.54
C THR A 54 -8.65 11.73 -20.08
N ARG A 55 -8.70 10.41 -19.88
CA ARG A 55 -9.82 9.72 -19.26
C ARG A 55 -9.36 9.06 -17.97
N SER A 56 -10.18 9.13 -16.94
CA SER A 56 -9.96 8.37 -15.70
C SER A 56 -10.34 6.91 -15.91
N ILE A 57 -9.62 6.00 -15.26
CA ILE A 57 -9.97 4.58 -15.23
C ILE A 57 -11.30 4.41 -14.49
N ASN A 58 -12.23 3.68 -15.07
CA ASN A 58 -13.56 3.40 -14.51
C ASN A 58 -13.87 1.90 -14.61
N SER A 59 -15.07 1.51 -14.18
CA SER A 59 -15.53 0.12 -14.18
C SER A 59 -15.66 -0.54 -15.57
N THR A 60 -15.57 0.24 -16.65
CA THR A 60 -15.56 -0.29 -18.02
C THR A 60 -14.14 -0.55 -18.53
N CYS A 61 -13.12 -0.14 -17.78
CA CYS A 61 -11.73 -0.35 -18.15
C CYS A 61 -11.27 -1.75 -17.74
N MET A 62 -10.43 -2.33 -18.57
CA MET A 62 -9.77 -3.61 -18.29
C MET A 62 -8.26 -3.44 -18.39
N LEU A 63 -7.53 -3.93 -17.39
CA LEU A 63 -6.10 -4.06 -17.46
C LEU A 63 -5.76 -5.41 -18.11
N ARG A 64 -4.96 -5.39 -19.17
CA ARG A 64 -4.48 -6.61 -19.82
C ARG A 64 -2.98 -6.78 -19.62
N ASN A 65 -2.61 -7.92 -19.08
CA ASN A 65 -1.22 -8.35 -19.08
C ASN A 65 -0.82 -8.80 -20.48
N ARG A 66 0.07 -8.06 -21.14
CA ARG A 66 0.48 -8.36 -22.52
C ARG A 66 1.28 -9.66 -22.65
N LYS A 67 1.94 -10.10 -21.58
CA LYS A 67 2.78 -11.32 -21.59
C LYS A 67 1.93 -12.57 -21.44
N SER A 68 1.05 -12.62 -20.44
CA SER A 68 0.20 -13.78 -20.14
C SER A 68 -1.15 -13.75 -20.88
N GLY A 69 -1.57 -12.61 -21.43
CA GLY A 69 -2.90 -12.40 -22.00
C GLY A 69 -4.01 -12.22 -20.96
N LYS A 70 -3.73 -12.42 -19.68
CA LYS A 70 -4.70 -12.31 -18.59
C LYS A 70 -5.27 -10.90 -18.47
N THR A 71 -6.56 -10.80 -18.21
CA THR A 71 -7.29 -9.56 -18.06
C THR A 71 -7.83 -9.40 -16.64
N TYR A 72 -7.87 -8.16 -16.15
CA TYR A 72 -8.37 -7.78 -14.84
C TYR A 72 -9.40 -6.67 -15.00
N GLY A 73 -10.61 -6.88 -14.48
CA GLY A 73 -11.62 -5.83 -14.41
C GLY A 73 -11.21 -4.78 -13.40
N LEU A 74 -11.27 -3.52 -13.82
CA LEU A 74 -10.91 -2.39 -12.95
C LEU A 74 -12.18 -1.75 -12.41
N THR A 75 -12.10 -1.34 -11.14
CA THR A 75 -13.09 -0.48 -10.49
C THR A 75 -12.35 0.68 -9.84
N TYR A 76 -13.11 1.66 -9.37
CA TYR A 76 -12.55 2.79 -8.63
C TYR A 76 -11.66 2.32 -7.46
N SER A 77 -12.15 1.34 -6.71
CA SER A 77 -11.54 0.90 -5.46
C SER A 77 -10.45 -0.17 -5.60
N ASN A 78 -10.42 -0.91 -6.72
CA ASN A 78 -9.51 -2.05 -6.87
C ASN A 78 -8.31 -1.80 -7.81
N CYS A 79 -8.21 -0.62 -8.43
CA CYS A 79 -7.20 -0.36 -9.45
C CYS A 79 -5.76 -0.66 -8.97
N SER A 80 -5.38 -0.18 -7.79
CA SER A 80 -4.06 -0.44 -7.22
C SER A 80 -3.80 -1.94 -6.99
N LEU A 81 -4.80 -2.66 -6.49
CA LEU A 81 -4.72 -4.10 -6.25
C LEU A 81 -4.49 -4.84 -7.57
N LYS A 82 -5.29 -4.53 -8.59
CA LYS A 82 -5.18 -5.20 -9.90
C LYS A 82 -3.90 -4.85 -10.65
N LEU A 83 -3.35 -3.66 -10.46
CA LEU A 83 -2.01 -3.32 -10.96
C LEU A 83 -0.93 -4.19 -10.31
N ILE A 84 -0.97 -4.37 -9.00
CA ILE A 84 -0.02 -5.22 -8.26
C ILE A 84 -0.17 -6.68 -8.67
N GLU A 85 -1.39 -7.22 -8.76
CA GLU A 85 -1.64 -8.58 -9.23
C GLU A 85 -1.06 -8.80 -10.64
N CYS A 86 -1.26 -7.84 -11.55
CA CYS A 86 -0.69 -7.88 -12.89
C CYS A 86 0.85 -7.84 -12.89
N ILE A 87 1.46 -7.12 -11.96
CA ILE A 87 2.93 -7.10 -11.80
C ILE A 87 3.43 -8.44 -11.27
N LYS A 88 2.77 -9.02 -10.27
CA LYS A 88 3.12 -10.34 -9.70
C LYS A 88 3.00 -11.46 -10.73
N ASP A 89 2.00 -11.42 -11.60
CA ASP A 89 1.88 -12.37 -12.72
C ASP A 89 3.10 -12.34 -13.66
N ASP A 90 3.67 -11.17 -13.89
CA ASP A 90 4.87 -11.02 -14.74
C ASP A 90 6.17 -11.33 -13.99
N LEU A 91 6.18 -11.14 -12.69
CA LEU A 91 7.37 -11.14 -11.83
C LEU A 91 7.07 -11.94 -10.55
N PRO A 92 7.04 -13.28 -10.61
CA PRO A 92 6.60 -14.12 -9.48
C PRO A 92 7.53 -14.05 -8.25
N ASN A 93 8.78 -13.63 -8.44
CA ASN A 93 9.75 -13.48 -7.34
C ASN A 93 9.72 -12.09 -6.67
N VAL A 94 8.66 -11.32 -6.92
CA VAL A 94 8.44 -10.03 -6.30
C VAL A 94 7.35 -10.15 -5.25
N SER A 95 7.65 -9.73 -4.04
CA SER A 95 6.63 -9.60 -2.99
C SER A 95 6.26 -8.14 -2.74
N PHE A 96 5.00 -7.90 -2.47
CA PHE A 96 4.48 -6.59 -2.12
C PHE A 96 4.01 -6.59 -0.66
N ILE A 97 4.55 -5.67 0.12
CA ILE A 97 4.21 -5.47 1.52
C ILE A 97 3.69 -4.05 1.69
N ALA A 98 2.52 -3.87 2.27
CA ALA A 98 1.95 -2.56 2.50
C ALA A 98 1.81 -2.26 4.00
N PHE A 99 2.10 -1.01 4.36
CA PHE A 99 1.77 -0.42 5.64
C PHE A 99 0.83 0.75 5.41
N ARG A 100 -0.38 0.66 5.92
CA ARG A 100 -1.38 1.69 5.80
C ARG A 100 -1.73 2.29 7.15
N VAL A 101 -1.55 3.60 7.27
CA VAL A 101 -2.07 4.36 8.40
C VAL A 101 -3.57 4.55 8.22
N VAL A 102 -4.33 4.24 9.25
CA VAL A 102 -5.79 4.30 9.20
C VAL A 102 -6.32 5.19 10.31
N GLU A 103 -7.06 6.21 9.92
CA GLU A 103 -7.81 7.03 10.85
C GLU A 103 -8.99 6.25 11.45
N ARG A 104 -9.46 6.69 12.61
CA ARG A 104 -10.58 6.04 13.31
C ARG A 104 -11.83 5.88 12.44
N GLY A 105 -12.15 6.88 11.63
CA GLY A 105 -13.30 6.86 10.71
C GLY A 105 -13.07 5.99 9.46
N GLY A 106 -11.83 5.84 9.01
CA GLY A 106 -11.46 5.10 7.79
C GLY A 106 -11.40 3.57 7.96
N MET A 107 -11.42 3.08 9.21
CA MET A 107 -11.23 1.65 9.47
C MET A 107 -12.32 0.77 8.84
N ARG A 108 -13.58 1.21 8.87
CA ARG A 108 -14.70 0.47 8.26
C ARG A 108 -14.56 0.37 6.75
N TYR A 109 -14.09 1.45 6.10
CA TYR A 109 -13.81 1.45 4.67
C TYR A 109 -12.70 0.45 4.32
N VAL A 110 -11.60 0.45 5.06
CA VAL A 110 -10.49 -0.51 4.84
C VAL A 110 -10.95 -1.95 5.05
N TRP A 111 -11.80 -2.22 6.05
CA TRP A 111 -12.40 -3.51 6.25
C TRP A 111 -13.24 -3.96 5.05
N THR A 112 -14.12 -3.10 4.55
CA THR A 112 -14.96 -3.39 3.37
C THR A 112 -14.12 -3.66 2.13
N GLN A 113 -13.01 -2.95 1.96
CA GLN A 113 -12.15 -3.07 0.76
C GLN A 113 -11.17 -4.25 0.82
N TYR A 114 -10.67 -4.57 1.99
CA TYR A 114 -9.52 -5.48 2.12
C TYR A 114 -9.70 -6.56 3.20
N GLY A 115 -10.58 -6.35 4.14
CA GLY A 115 -10.65 -7.15 5.37
C GLY A 115 -11.75 -8.20 5.40
N MET A 116 -12.82 -8.06 4.61
CA MET A 116 -14.01 -8.90 4.72
C MET A 116 -13.74 -10.39 4.48
N GLU A 117 -12.84 -10.72 3.57
CA GLU A 117 -12.50 -12.12 3.29
C GLU A 117 -11.80 -12.80 4.47
N THR A 118 -10.92 -12.06 5.18
CA THR A 118 -10.15 -12.58 6.31
C THR A 118 -10.90 -12.45 7.63
N TYR A 119 -11.64 -11.37 7.79
CA TYR A 119 -12.44 -11.05 8.97
C TYR A 119 -13.87 -10.73 8.57
N PRO A 120 -14.77 -11.73 8.48
CA PRO A 120 -16.17 -11.51 8.13
C PRO A 120 -16.88 -10.57 9.12
N ASP A 121 -16.46 -10.56 10.38
CA ASP A 121 -16.98 -9.66 11.41
C ASP A 121 -16.05 -8.44 11.60
N TYR A 122 -16.61 -7.26 11.39
CA TYR A 122 -15.91 -5.98 11.56
C TYR A 122 -15.43 -5.75 12.99
N GLU A 123 -16.20 -6.11 14.02
CA GLU A 123 -15.80 -5.88 15.41
C GLU A 123 -14.60 -6.76 15.78
N VAL A 124 -14.53 -7.98 15.27
CA VAL A 124 -13.36 -8.86 15.47
C VAL A 124 -12.11 -8.22 14.84
N MET A 125 -12.21 -7.72 13.61
CA MET A 125 -11.09 -7.04 12.98
C MET A 125 -10.66 -5.78 13.76
N LYS A 126 -11.62 -4.97 14.19
CA LYS A 126 -11.39 -3.77 14.98
C LYS A 126 -10.66 -4.03 16.29
N GLU A 127 -11.00 -5.13 16.97
CA GLU A 127 -10.27 -5.55 18.18
C GLU A 127 -8.83 -5.99 17.87
N GLN A 128 -8.57 -6.65 16.77
CA GLN A 128 -7.21 -6.99 16.34
C GLN A 128 -6.39 -5.72 16.02
N VAL A 129 -7.00 -4.75 15.35
CA VAL A 129 -6.36 -3.46 15.07
C VAL A 129 -6.00 -2.73 16.36
N LYS A 130 -6.92 -2.68 17.33
CA LYS A 130 -6.64 -2.05 18.65
C LYS A 130 -5.48 -2.72 19.38
N LYS A 131 -5.37 -4.03 19.27
CA LYS A 131 -4.24 -4.80 19.84
C LYS A 131 -2.94 -4.61 19.06
N GLY A 132 -2.99 -3.96 17.90
CA GLY A 132 -1.83 -3.76 17.03
C GLY A 132 -1.37 -5.02 16.30
N ASN A 133 -2.23 -6.03 16.19
CA ASN A 133 -1.89 -7.36 15.69
C ASN A 133 -2.49 -7.65 14.31
N LEU A 134 -2.96 -6.63 13.58
CA LEU A 134 -3.60 -6.87 12.31
C LEU A 134 -2.61 -6.88 11.14
N SER A 135 -2.50 -8.04 10.52
CA SER A 135 -1.95 -8.19 9.17
C SER A 135 -2.91 -9.01 8.32
N LEU A 136 -3.07 -8.61 7.06
CA LEU A 136 -3.86 -9.31 6.06
C LEU A 136 -2.94 -9.89 5.00
N THR A 137 -3.32 -11.02 4.42
CA THR A 137 -2.74 -11.55 3.20
C THR A 137 -3.78 -11.41 2.09
N LEU A 138 -3.42 -10.77 1.00
CA LEU A 138 -4.30 -10.47 -0.12
C LEU A 138 -3.69 -11.05 -1.41
N ASN A 139 -4.48 -11.25 -2.44
CA ASN A 139 -3.95 -11.70 -3.74
C ASN A 139 -2.90 -10.71 -4.31
N SER A 140 -3.07 -9.42 -4.04
CA SER A 140 -2.15 -8.36 -4.43
C SER A 140 -0.97 -8.21 -3.47
N TYR A 141 -1.23 -8.17 -2.16
CA TYR A 141 -0.21 -7.97 -1.13
C TYR A 141 0.10 -9.27 -0.40
N ASP A 142 1.37 -9.63 -0.30
CA ASP A 142 1.81 -10.77 0.50
C ASP A 142 1.62 -10.51 1.99
N LYS A 143 1.76 -9.23 2.39
CA LYS A 143 1.36 -8.74 3.71
C LYS A 143 0.81 -7.31 3.62
N PHE A 144 -0.28 -7.08 4.31
CA PHE A 144 -0.90 -5.76 4.43
C PHE A 144 -1.11 -5.45 5.91
N PHE A 145 -0.37 -4.47 6.41
CA PHE A 145 -0.43 -4.05 7.80
C PHE A 145 -1.29 -2.80 7.94
N MET A 146 -2.20 -2.79 8.90
CA MET A 146 -2.97 -1.60 9.28
C MET A 146 -2.42 -1.02 10.57
N ILE A 147 -2.10 0.26 10.53
CA ILE A 147 -1.56 1.01 11.66
C ILE A 147 -2.58 2.07 12.05
N PRO A 148 -3.26 1.96 13.20
CA PRO A 148 -4.12 3.04 13.68
C PRO A 148 -3.32 4.33 13.84
N GLN A 149 -3.85 5.45 13.36
CA GLN A 149 -3.20 6.77 13.50
C GLN A 149 -2.90 7.08 14.97
N SER A 150 -3.77 6.68 15.88
CA SER A 150 -3.54 6.83 17.32
C SER A 150 -2.29 6.12 17.86
N HIS A 151 -1.77 5.13 17.12
CA HIS A 151 -0.53 4.46 17.47
C HIS A 151 0.72 5.19 16.96
N LEU A 152 0.55 6.15 16.07
CA LEU A 152 1.62 6.99 15.54
C LEU A 152 1.70 8.35 16.25
N SER A 153 0.63 8.74 16.97
CA SER A 153 0.67 9.96 17.75
C SER A 153 1.78 9.85 18.79
N VAL A 154 2.76 10.69 18.65
CA VAL A 154 3.74 10.96 19.71
C VAL A 154 3.00 11.84 20.69
N ASP A 155 2.81 11.38 21.92
CA ASP A 155 2.39 12.27 22.98
C ASP A 155 3.45 13.36 23.07
N SER A 156 3.11 14.57 22.63
CA SER A 156 4.00 15.75 22.74
C SER A 156 4.51 15.95 24.15
N ASP A 157 3.74 15.53 25.15
CA ASP A 157 4.07 15.59 26.57
C ASP A 157 5.14 14.55 26.98
N GLN A 158 5.46 13.58 26.15
CA GLN A 158 6.53 12.58 26.35
C GLN A 158 7.80 12.90 25.56
N LEU A 159 7.80 13.95 24.76
CA LEU A 159 9.02 14.53 24.24
C LEU A 159 9.77 15.18 25.41
N GLU A 160 10.61 14.39 26.10
CA GLU A 160 11.63 15.00 26.93
C GLU A 160 12.38 15.99 26.02
N GLN A 161 12.29 17.28 26.34
CA GLN A 161 13.06 18.30 25.64
C GLN A 161 14.51 17.90 25.76
N VAL A 162 15.07 17.45 24.68
CA VAL A 162 16.50 17.17 24.60
C VAL A 162 17.17 18.54 24.60
N GLU A 163 17.93 18.86 25.63
CA GLU A 163 18.60 20.15 25.76
C GLU A 163 19.56 20.38 24.59
N GLU A 164 19.68 21.63 24.18
CA GLU A 164 20.63 22.04 23.15
C GLU A 164 22.06 21.64 23.60
N GLY A 165 22.73 20.78 22.84
CA GLY A 165 24.04 20.24 23.22
C GLY A 165 24.01 18.84 23.84
N ALA A 166 22.84 18.19 23.94
CA ALA A 166 22.75 16.82 24.43
C ALA A 166 23.63 15.84 23.63
N SER A 167 24.24 14.93 24.32
CA SER A 167 25.08 13.90 23.71
C SER A 167 24.28 12.95 22.83
N LYS A 168 24.93 12.33 21.83
CA LYS A 168 24.31 11.31 20.95
C LYS A 168 23.64 10.18 21.76
N GLY A 169 24.15 9.87 22.94
CA GLY A 169 23.61 8.85 23.86
C GLY A 169 22.27 9.28 24.46
N GLU A 170 22.13 10.54 24.87
CA GLU A 170 20.92 11.10 25.45
C GLU A 170 19.84 11.25 24.39
N VAL A 171 20.17 11.76 23.20
CA VAL A 171 19.26 11.80 22.04
C VAL A 171 18.77 10.39 21.70
N SER A 172 19.66 9.40 21.62
CA SER A 172 19.30 8.01 21.32
C SER A 172 18.43 7.39 22.44
N LYS A 173 18.66 7.74 23.70
CA LYS A 173 17.87 7.26 24.85
C LYS A 173 16.46 7.85 24.84
N ALA A 174 16.32 9.17 24.61
CA ALA A 174 15.04 9.84 24.47
C ALA A 174 14.24 9.24 23.30
N PHE A 175 14.89 9.05 22.15
CA PHE A 175 14.29 8.43 20.98
C PHE A 175 13.83 6.97 21.24
N ARG A 176 14.65 6.16 21.91
CA ARG A 176 14.28 4.80 22.32
C ARG A 176 13.12 4.77 23.30
N LYS A 177 13.01 5.75 24.22
CA LYS A 177 11.89 5.87 25.16
C LYS A 177 10.59 6.15 24.43
N MET A 178 10.63 7.02 23.42
CA MET A 178 9.50 7.30 22.52
C MET A 178 8.94 6.04 21.86
N PHE A 179 9.80 5.11 21.44
CA PHE A 179 9.40 3.89 20.74
C PHE A 179 9.17 2.68 21.65
N LYS A 180 9.64 2.71 22.90
CA LYS A 180 9.58 1.54 23.81
C LYS A 180 8.17 1.15 24.23
N ASN A 181 7.21 2.05 24.19
CA ASN A 181 5.87 1.83 24.75
C ASN A 181 4.85 1.23 23.77
N LYS A 182 5.23 0.82 22.55
CA LYS A 182 4.25 0.37 21.55
C LYS A 182 4.41 -1.12 21.24
N LYS A 183 3.54 -1.95 21.85
CA LYS A 183 3.41 -3.40 21.57
C LYS A 183 3.21 -3.70 20.09
N THR A 184 2.53 -2.81 19.37
CA THR A 184 2.28 -2.84 17.92
C THR A 184 3.56 -2.98 17.11
N ASN A 185 4.64 -2.27 17.49
CA ASN A 185 5.88 -2.27 16.72
C ASN A 185 6.58 -3.64 16.73
N LYS A 186 6.51 -4.38 17.83
CA LYS A 186 7.15 -5.70 17.93
C LYS A 186 6.46 -6.74 17.06
N PHE A 187 5.12 -6.74 17.03
CA PHE A 187 4.36 -7.65 16.19
C PHE A 187 4.63 -7.38 14.72
N MET A 188 4.49 -6.11 14.29
CA MET A 188 4.71 -5.73 12.90
C MET A 188 6.14 -6.02 12.44
N LEU A 189 7.15 -5.74 13.27
CA LEU A 189 8.54 -6.08 12.95
C LEU A 189 8.76 -7.58 12.81
N SER A 190 8.16 -8.39 13.69
CA SER A 190 8.25 -9.85 13.60
C SER A 190 7.59 -10.39 12.33
N GLU A 191 6.38 -9.93 12.02
CA GLU A 191 5.69 -10.37 10.81
C GLU A 191 6.34 -9.85 9.53
N PHE A 192 6.88 -8.64 9.55
CA PHE A 192 7.66 -8.09 8.45
C PHE A 192 8.96 -8.90 8.23
N ALA A 193 9.69 -9.18 9.30
CA ALA A 193 10.90 -10.00 9.21
C ALA A 193 10.61 -11.38 8.62
N LYS A 194 9.51 -12.04 9.03
CA LYS A 194 9.07 -13.31 8.44
C LYS A 194 8.71 -13.18 6.95
N ALA A 195 8.15 -12.06 6.54
CA ALA A 195 7.73 -11.84 5.15
C ALA A 195 8.91 -11.61 4.19
N ILE A 196 10.05 -11.10 4.69
CA ILE A 196 11.25 -10.82 3.90
C ILE A 196 12.32 -11.92 3.98
N ALA A 197 12.22 -12.83 4.94
CA ALA A 197 13.07 -14.01 5.04
C ALA A 197 12.72 -15.03 3.94
#